data_45a0a7301144da79dae0f46f2c240f29
#
_entry.id   45a0a7301144da79dae0f46f2c240f29
#
_cell.length_a   1.000
_cell.length_b   1.000
_cell.length_c   1.000
_cell.angle_alpha   90.00
_cell.angle_beta   90.00
_cell.angle_gamma   90.00
#
_symmetry.space_group_name_H-M   'P 1'
#
loop_
_entity.id
_entity.type
_entity.pdbx_description
1 polymer ?
#
loop_
_entity_poly.entity_id
_entity_poly.type
_entity_poly.pdbx_seq_one_letter_code
_entity_poly.pdbx_strand_id
1 'polypeptide(L)'
;MLRQRPAVTLTFAQSIDGSITRQRGQPMTLSGAGSMTMTHQLRAEHDAILVGVGTVLADNPSLTVRLVEGRNPQPIIIDSQLRCPLDAKLLQNNCWIATTDSADPQRKLALESRGAKVIVLSHSADGKVSASALLDWLGEQAICSLMVEGGAQIMQCFLQEKLVDRVVITIAPLFVGGLKAIESLPENLHLRDVTYTQVGDDLIVSGWL
;
A
#
# COMPACT_ATOMS: atom_id res chain seq x y z
N MET A 1 -2.99 -16.84 21.41
CA MET A 1 -1.69 -16.57 20.76
C MET A 1 -1.81 -15.21 20.09
N LEU A 2 -0.95 -14.27 20.41
CA LEU A 2 -0.86 -13.01 19.69
C LEU A 2 -0.43 -13.35 18.25
N ARG A 3 -1.09 -12.75 17.26
CA ARG A 3 -0.69 -12.88 15.85
C ARG A 3 0.76 -12.40 15.74
N GLN A 4 1.64 -13.20 15.16
CA GLN A 4 3.05 -12.82 14.98
C GLN A 4 3.25 -11.76 13.91
N ARG A 5 2.22 -11.48 13.06
CA ARG A 5 2.24 -10.46 12.01
C ARG A 5 1.05 -9.49 12.13
N PRO A 6 1.16 -8.26 11.60
CA PRO A 6 0.04 -7.32 11.56
C PRO A 6 -1.15 -7.87 10.78
N ALA A 7 -2.36 -7.40 11.14
CA ALA A 7 -3.53 -7.56 10.30
C ALA A 7 -3.40 -6.65 9.07
N VAL A 8 -3.61 -7.19 7.88
CA VAL A 8 -3.40 -6.49 6.61
C VAL A 8 -4.73 -6.09 5.98
N THR A 9 -4.94 -4.78 5.81
CA THR A 9 -6.04 -4.22 5.03
C THR A 9 -5.52 -3.76 3.66
N LEU A 10 -6.00 -4.38 2.59
CA LEU A 10 -5.75 -3.93 1.23
C LEU A 10 -6.82 -2.91 0.84
N THR A 11 -6.39 -1.72 0.40
CA THR A 11 -7.34 -0.69 -0.06
C THR A 11 -6.83 0.01 -1.32
N PHE A 12 -7.76 0.29 -2.22
CA PHE A 12 -7.51 1.07 -3.44
C PHE A 12 -8.82 1.57 -4.04
N ALA A 13 -8.70 2.57 -4.90
CA ALA A 13 -9.81 3.02 -5.73
C ALA A 13 -9.62 2.52 -7.17
N GLN A 14 -10.72 2.12 -7.79
CA GLN A 14 -10.76 1.71 -9.20
C GLN A 14 -12.01 2.24 -9.89
N SER A 15 -11.97 2.29 -11.21
CA SER A 15 -13.15 2.50 -12.07
C SER A 15 -14.02 1.24 -12.14
N ILE A 16 -15.21 1.34 -12.71
CA ILE A 16 -16.12 0.19 -12.93
C ILE A 16 -15.43 -0.93 -13.72
N ASP A 17 -14.58 -0.59 -14.68
CA ASP A 17 -13.82 -1.57 -15.46
C ASP A 17 -12.54 -2.08 -14.76
N GLY A 18 -12.34 -1.75 -13.47
CA GLY A 18 -11.21 -2.23 -12.65
C GLY A 18 -9.89 -1.48 -12.88
N SER A 19 -9.90 -0.34 -13.57
CA SER A 19 -8.69 0.45 -13.82
C SER A 19 -8.37 1.37 -12.65
N ILE A 20 -7.09 1.45 -12.26
CA ILE A 20 -6.59 2.37 -11.21
C ILE A 20 -5.97 3.63 -11.78
N THR A 21 -5.55 3.60 -13.03
CA THR A 21 -5.04 4.75 -13.79
C THR A 21 -5.13 4.45 -15.29
N ARG A 22 -4.99 5.47 -16.13
CA ARG A 22 -4.96 5.29 -17.58
C ARG A 22 -3.67 4.64 -18.06
N GLN A 23 -2.53 5.09 -17.52
CA GLN A 23 -1.19 4.60 -17.90
C GLN A 23 -0.28 4.53 -16.68
N ARG A 24 0.69 3.59 -16.70
CA ARG A 24 1.67 3.44 -15.64
C ARG A 24 2.47 4.73 -15.45
N GLY A 25 2.64 5.15 -14.19
CA GLY A 25 3.38 6.37 -13.83
C GLY A 25 2.58 7.67 -14.01
N GLN A 26 1.31 7.60 -14.38
CA GLN A 26 0.42 8.77 -14.43
C GLN A 26 -0.59 8.68 -13.30
N PRO A 27 -0.51 9.55 -12.27
CA PRO A 27 -1.48 9.56 -11.19
C PRO A 27 -2.89 9.92 -11.71
N MET A 28 -3.91 9.29 -11.13
CA MET A 28 -5.29 9.56 -11.42
C MET A 28 -6.12 9.51 -10.15
N THR A 29 -6.85 10.58 -9.87
CA THR A 29 -7.80 10.60 -8.76
C THR A 29 -9.12 9.99 -9.22
N LEU A 30 -9.51 8.90 -8.60
CA LEU A 30 -10.77 8.18 -8.87
C LEU A 30 -11.81 8.43 -7.79
N SER A 31 -11.37 8.51 -6.53
CA SER A 31 -12.26 8.69 -5.37
C SER A 31 -12.85 10.09 -5.31
N GLY A 32 -14.14 10.18 -5.04
CA GLY A 32 -14.80 11.41 -4.66
C GLY A 32 -14.39 11.88 -3.25
N ALA A 33 -14.85 13.08 -2.85
CA ALA A 33 -14.46 13.71 -1.58
C ALA A 33 -14.82 12.85 -0.35
N GLY A 34 -16.00 12.23 -0.35
CA GLY A 34 -16.44 11.36 0.74
C GLY A 34 -15.58 10.12 0.89
N SER A 35 -15.28 9.43 -0.22
CA SER A 35 -14.42 8.23 -0.24
C SER A 35 -12.97 8.57 0.13
N MET A 36 -12.50 9.76 -0.25
CA MET A 36 -11.19 10.25 0.18
C MET A 36 -11.16 10.48 1.69
N THR A 37 -12.21 11.04 2.28
CA THR A 37 -12.33 11.20 3.74
C THR A 37 -12.30 9.83 4.44
N MET A 38 -13.03 8.83 3.93
CA MET A 38 -12.99 7.46 4.45
C MET A 38 -11.58 6.84 4.34
N THR A 39 -10.85 7.08 3.24
CA THR A 39 -9.45 6.62 3.11
C THR A 39 -8.57 7.22 4.21
N HIS A 40 -8.76 8.51 4.53
CA HIS A 40 -8.03 9.15 5.63
C HIS A 40 -8.42 8.61 7.01
N GLN A 41 -9.68 8.19 7.20
CA GLN A 41 -10.11 7.51 8.41
C GLN A 41 -9.43 6.13 8.54
N LEU A 42 -9.39 5.34 7.47
CA LEU A 42 -8.64 4.08 7.46
C LEU A 42 -7.16 4.28 7.81
N ARG A 43 -6.52 5.33 7.27
CA ARG A 43 -5.13 5.67 7.64
C ARG A 43 -4.98 5.94 9.13
N ALA A 44 -5.92 6.67 9.74
CA ALA A 44 -5.90 7.00 11.17
C ALA A 44 -6.10 5.76 12.07
N GLU A 45 -6.78 4.74 11.57
CA GLU A 45 -7.08 3.48 12.27
C GLU A 45 -5.94 2.44 12.20
N HIS A 46 -4.95 2.63 11.31
CA HIS A 46 -3.85 1.67 11.13
C HIS A 46 -2.55 2.17 11.77
N ASP A 47 -1.73 1.23 12.25
CA ASP A 47 -0.40 1.54 12.80
C ASP A 47 0.59 1.92 11.71
N ALA A 48 0.49 1.29 10.54
CA ALA A 48 1.38 1.52 9.41
C ALA A 48 0.64 1.54 8.07
N ILE A 49 1.25 2.21 7.08
CA ILE A 49 0.76 2.31 5.71
C ILE A 49 1.88 1.97 4.73
N LEU A 50 1.58 1.11 3.76
CA LEU A 50 2.54 0.56 2.80
C LEU A 50 2.20 0.96 1.38
N VAL A 51 3.23 1.38 0.64
CA VAL A 51 3.18 1.54 -0.81
C VAL A 51 4.43 0.93 -1.47
N GLY A 52 4.33 0.58 -2.74
CA GLY A 52 5.50 0.27 -3.55
C GLY A 52 6.21 1.54 -4.03
N VAL A 53 7.52 1.46 -4.29
CA VAL A 53 8.31 2.60 -4.81
C VAL A 53 7.75 3.16 -6.12
N GLY A 54 7.08 2.33 -6.94
CA GLY A 54 6.40 2.80 -8.15
C GLY A 54 5.34 3.88 -7.88
N THR A 55 4.61 3.78 -6.77
CA THR A 55 3.65 4.80 -6.32
C THR A 55 4.37 6.07 -5.87
N VAL A 56 5.50 5.94 -5.18
CA VAL A 56 6.30 7.10 -4.77
C VAL A 56 6.83 7.87 -5.98
N LEU A 57 7.32 7.16 -6.99
CA LEU A 57 7.84 7.73 -8.24
C LEU A 57 6.74 8.41 -9.08
N ALA A 58 5.51 7.88 -9.06
CA ALA A 58 4.40 8.42 -9.83
C ALA A 58 3.74 9.62 -9.15
N ASP A 59 3.46 9.52 -7.84
CA ASP A 59 2.52 10.39 -7.13
C ASP A 59 3.20 11.25 -6.07
N ASN A 60 4.43 10.92 -5.66
CA ASN A 60 5.12 11.56 -4.52
C ASN A 60 4.16 11.80 -3.34
N PRO A 61 3.50 10.75 -2.81
CA PRO A 61 2.43 10.89 -1.81
C PRO A 61 3.01 11.24 -0.44
N SER A 62 2.20 11.88 0.42
CA SER A 62 2.56 12.14 1.81
C SER A 62 2.12 11.03 2.77
N LEU A 63 1.10 10.24 2.40
CA LEU A 63 0.46 9.16 3.19
C LEU A 63 0.02 9.58 4.60
N THR A 64 -0.23 10.85 4.82
CA THR A 64 -0.65 11.44 6.11
C THR A 64 -2.17 11.50 6.24
N VAL A 65 -2.64 11.60 7.47
CA VAL A 65 -4.02 11.90 7.83
C VAL A 65 -4.22 13.42 7.78
N ARG A 66 -5.17 13.91 6.96
CA ARG A 66 -5.40 15.36 6.75
C ARG A 66 -6.86 15.75 6.71
N LEU A 67 -7.78 14.81 6.40
CA LEU A 67 -9.21 15.08 6.23
C LEU A 67 -10.05 14.70 7.44
N VAL A 68 -9.43 14.05 8.42
CA VAL A 68 -10.06 13.67 9.69
C VAL A 68 -9.06 13.89 10.83
N GLU A 69 -9.54 13.91 12.06
CA GLU A 69 -8.69 13.84 13.23
C GLU A 69 -8.11 12.43 13.40
N GLY A 70 -6.84 12.33 13.79
CA GLY A 70 -6.18 11.06 14.02
C GLY A 70 -4.67 11.13 13.90
N ARG A 71 -3.99 10.05 14.31
CA ARG A 71 -2.54 9.91 14.17
C ARG A 71 -2.16 9.50 12.76
N ASN A 72 -0.99 9.94 12.32
CA ASN A 72 -0.42 9.44 11.07
C ASN A 72 0.08 8.01 11.28
N PRO A 73 -0.22 7.07 10.37
CA PRO A 73 0.40 5.75 10.34
C PRO A 73 1.89 5.86 10.01
N GLN A 74 2.70 4.88 10.42
CA GLN A 74 4.09 4.75 10.01
C GLN A 74 4.18 4.49 8.51
N PRO A 75 4.78 5.39 7.71
CA PRO A 75 4.90 5.16 6.26
C PRO A 75 5.99 4.15 5.96
N ILE A 76 5.67 3.20 5.06
CA ILE A 76 6.56 2.12 4.63
C ILE A 76 6.59 2.07 3.10
N ILE A 77 7.80 1.92 2.54
CA ILE A 77 8.00 1.72 1.09
C ILE A 77 8.65 0.35 0.87
N ILE A 78 8.10 -0.46 -0.03
CA ILE A 78 8.84 -1.59 -0.61
C ILE A 78 9.65 -1.07 -1.81
N ASP A 79 10.97 -1.14 -1.70
CA ASP A 79 11.90 -0.66 -2.72
C ASP A 79 13.17 -1.52 -2.76
N SER A 80 13.10 -2.65 -3.45
CA SER A 80 14.19 -3.64 -3.50
C SER A 80 15.52 -3.10 -4.03
N GLN A 81 15.51 -1.97 -4.74
CA GLN A 81 16.70 -1.37 -5.37
C GLN A 81 17.00 0.06 -4.89
N LEU A 82 16.29 0.55 -3.87
CA LEU A 82 16.46 1.91 -3.33
C LEU A 82 16.34 3.02 -4.38
N ARG A 83 15.32 2.93 -5.24
CA ARG A 83 15.03 3.92 -6.29
C ARG A 83 14.27 5.15 -5.77
N CYS A 84 13.85 5.14 -4.50
CA CYS A 84 13.13 6.24 -3.87
C CYS A 84 13.89 7.56 -4.06
N PRO A 85 13.26 8.62 -4.57
CA PRO A 85 13.89 9.93 -4.71
C PRO A 85 14.31 10.50 -3.35
N LEU A 86 15.46 11.18 -3.29
CA LEU A 86 15.99 11.78 -2.05
C LEU A 86 15.18 13.01 -1.57
N ASP A 87 14.28 13.51 -2.40
CA ASP A 87 13.35 14.60 -2.14
C ASP A 87 11.89 14.13 -1.98
N ALA A 88 11.68 12.80 -1.87
CA ALA A 88 10.35 12.26 -1.67
C ALA A 88 9.74 12.80 -0.36
N LYS A 89 8.47 13.24 -0.43
CA LYS A 89 7.74 13.79 0.73
C LYS A 89 7.69 12.83 1.93
N LEU A 90 7.64 11.52 1.67
CA LEU A 90 7.61 10.49 2.69
C LEU A 90 8.84 10.49 3.61
N LEU A 91 10.02 10.90 3.11
CA LEU A 91 11.25 10.93 3.90
C LEU A 91 11.17 11.90 5.09
N GLN A 92 10.32 12.93 4.99
CA GLN A 92 10.10 13.89 6.08
C GLN A 92 9.31 13.30 7.26
N ASN A 93 8.73 12.13 7.11
CA ASN A 93 7.87 11.47 8.09
C ASN A 93 8.53 10.20 8.69
N ASN A 94 9.85 10.16 8.81
CA ASN A 94 10.59 9.00 9.33
C ASN A 94 10.21 7.69 8.61
N CYS A 95 10.14 7.73 7.29
CA CYS A 95 9.71 6.61 6.45
C CYS A 95 10.62 5.39 6.63
N TRP A 96 10.02 4.21 6.67
CA TRP A 96 10.74 2.93 6.61
C TRP A 96 10.80 2.45 5.16
N ILE A 97 11.99 2.02 4.71
CA ILE A 97 12.19 1.51 3.36
C ILE A 97 12.70 0.07 3.46
N ALA A 98 11.83 -0.87 3.07
CA ALA A 98 12.20 -2.29 2.97
C ALA A 98 12.94 -2.53 1.65
N THR A 99 14.14 -3.08 1.72
CA THR A 99 15.00 -3.37 0.57
C THR A 99 15.63 -4.76 0.69
N THR A 100 16.41 -5.16 -0.30
CA THR A 100 17.18 -6.41 -0.30
C THR A 100 18.68 -6.14 -0.14
N ASP A 101 19.45 -7.17 0.10
CA ASP A 101 20.90 -7.13 0.20
C ASP A 101 21.60 -6.78 -1.12
N SER A 102 20.89 -6.90 -2.25
CA SER A 102 21.39 -6.49 -3.57
C SER A 102 21.33 -4.98 -3.84
N ALA A 103 20.74 -4.20 -2.91
CA ALA A 103 20.62 -2.75 -3.06
C ALA A 103 21.97 -2.04 -2.87
N ASP A 104 22.16 -0.94 -3.62
CA ASP A 104 23.39 -0.13 -3.54
C ASP A 104 23.59 0.47 -2.14
N PRO A 105 24.73 0.16 -1.46
CA PRO A 105 25.03 0.70 -0.13
C PRO A 105 25.12 2.23 -0.10
N GLN A 106 25.57 2.87 -1.19
CA GLN A 106 25.64 4.33 -1.26
C GLN A 106 24.24 4.95 -1.29
N ARG A 107 23.30 4.32 -2.02
CA ARG A 107 21.88 4.72 -2.01
C ARG A 107 21.26 4.57 -0.65
N LYS A 108 21.58 3.49 0.08
CA LYS A 108 21.14 3.29 1.46
C LYS A 108 21.59 4.45 2.33
N LEU A 109 22.88 4.78 2.38
CA LEU A 109 23.41 5.88 3.18
C LEU A 109 22.76 7.23 2.80
N ALA A 110 22.55 7.47 1.51
CA ALA A 110 21.92 8.70 1.04
C ALA A 110 20.45 8.83 1.53
N LEU A 111 19.68 7.76 1.52
CA LEU A 111 18.30 7.77 2.02
C LEU A 111 18.25 7.89 3.56
N GLU A 112 19.14 7.21 4.27
CA GLU A 112 19.25 7.32 5.73
C GLU A 112 19.65 8.74 6.16
N SER A 113 20.53 9.42 5.41
CA SER A 113 20.86 10.84 5.67
C SER A 113 19.69 11.80 5.48
N ARG A 114 18.62 11.35 4.80
CA ARG A 114 17.36 12.09 4.60
C ARG A 114 16.27 11.71 5.60
N GLY A 115 16.59 10.89 6.61
CA GLY A 115 15.67 10.50 7.67
C GLY A 115 14.91 9.20 7.43
N ALA A 116 15.24 8.44 6.39
CA ALA A 116 14.68 7.10 6.21
C ALA A 116 15.32 6.10 7.18
N LYS A 117 14.55 5.10 7.63
CA LYS A 117 15.08 3.87 8.22
C LYS A 117 15.08 2.80 7.12
N VAL A 118 16.27 2.40 6.65
CA VAL A 118 16.38 1.38 5.60
C VAL A 118 16.56 0.00 6.23
N ILE A 119 15.66 -0.94 5.91
CA ILE A 119 15.60 -2.30 6.44
C ILE A 119 15.95 -3.26 5.32
N VAL A 120 16.99 -4.07 5.52
CA VAL A 120 17.36 -5.14 4.59
C VAL A 120 16.63 -6.41 5.01
N LEU A 121 15.83 -6.95 4.10
CA LEU A 121 15.03 -8.16 4.31
C LEU A 121 15.40 -9.22 3.27
N SER A 122 15.00 -10.47 3.52
CA SER A 122 15.13 -11.53 2.54
C SER A 122 14.32 -11.21 1.27
N HIS A 123 14.77 -11.72 0.15
CA HIS A 123 14.13 -11.57 -1.14
C HIS A 123 13.35 -12.85 -1.53
N SER A 124 12.32 -12.70 -2.35
CA SER A 124 11.62 -13.75 -3.06
C SER A 124 12.44 -14.26 -4.25
N ALA A 125 11.99 -15.32 -4.91
CA ALA A 125 12.70 -15.93 -6.05
C ALA A 125 12.93 -14.96 -7.23
N ASP A 126 12.11 -13.92 -7.36
CA ASP A 126 12.24 -12.86 -8.36
C ASP A 126 13.17 -11.70 -7.94
N GLY A 127 13.86 -11.83 -6.80
CA GLY A 127 14.83 -10.84 -6.29
C GLY A 127 14.17 -9.61 -5.63
N LYS A 128 12.86 -9.63 -5.39
CA LYS A 128 12.17 -8.54 -4.70
C LYS A 128 12.09 -8.81 -3.20
N VAL A 129 11.86 -7.77 -2.41
CA VAL A 129 11.58 -7.91 -0.97
C VAL A 129 10.47 -8.91 -0.74
N SER A 130 10.69 -9.90 0.12
CA SER A 130 9.67 -10.85 0.56
C SER A 130 8.59 -10.13 1.38
N ALA A 131 7.33 -10.20 0.94
CA ALA A 131 6.22 -9.59 1.66
C ALA A 131 5.99 -10.27 3.01
N SER A 132 6.14 -11.60 3.09
CA SER A 132 6.04 -12.34 4.35
C SER A 132 7.13 -11.94 5.35
N ALA A 133 8.39 -11.82 4.92
CA ALA A 133 9.48 -11.37 5.78
C ALA A 133 9.29 -9.94 6.29
N LEU A 134 8.70 -9.06 5.47
CA LEU A 134 8.33 -7.72 5.91
C LEU A 134 7.26 -7.77 7.01
N LEU A 135 6.22 -8.59 6.84
CA LEU A 135 5.16 -8.72 7.85
C LEU A 135 5.69 -9.30 9.16
N ASP A 136 6.57 -10.28 9.12
CA ASP A 136 7.21 -10.86 10.32
C ASP A 136 8.03 -9.77 11.06
N TRP A 137 8.87 -9.05 10.32
CA TRP A 137 9.65 -7.94 10.87
C TRP A 137 8.75 -6.84 11.46
N LEU A 138 7.64 -6.47 10.81
CA LEU A 138 6.69 -5.50 11.33
C LEU A 138 6.05 -5.96 12.64
N GLY A 139 5.74 -7.25 12.77
CA GLY A 139 5.26 -7.85 14.02
C GLY A 139 6.28 -7.69 15.17
N GLU A 140 7.57 -7.88 14.88
CA GLU A 140 8.66 -7.64 15.84
C GLU A 140 8.77 -6.16 16.27
N GLN A 141 8.37 -5.23 15.38
CA GLN A 141 8.32 -3.80 15.69
C GLN A 141 7.02 -3.38 16.40
N ALA A 142 6.20 -4.33 16.87
CA ALA A 142 4.89 -4.10 17.51
C ALA A 142 3.87 -3.37 16.62
N ILE A 143 3.99 -3.47 15.30
CA ILE A 143 2.95 -3.04 14.36
C ILE A 143 1.85 -4.10 14.35
N CYS A 144 0.64 -3.73 14.73
CA CYS A 144 -0.52 -4.63 14.83
C CYS A 144 -1.42 -4.58 13.60
N SER A 145 -1.40 -3.47 12.86
CA SER A 145 -2.24 -3.24 11.68
C SER A 145 -1.48 -2.54 10.55
N LEU A 146 -1.63 -3.05 9.33
CA LEU A 146 -1.00 -2.54 8.13
C LEU A 146 -2.03 -2.25 7.05
N MET A 147 -2.06 -1.02 6.56
CA MET A 147 -2.83 -0.62 5.39
C MET A 147 -1.94 -0.68 4.14
N VAL A 148 -2.28 -1.51 3.17
CA VAL A 148 -1.61 -1.57 1.85
C VAL A 148 -2.42 -0.71 0.88
N GLU A 149 -1.87 0.44 0.47
CA GLU A 149 -2.62 1.45 -0.29
C GLU A 149 -2.20 1.57 -1.76
N GLY A 150 -1.15 0.89 -2.19
CA GLY A 150 -0.84 1.09 -3.59
C GLY A 150 0.41 0.46 -4.16
N GLY A 151 0.42 0.57 -5.49
CA GLY A 151 1.26 -0.16 -6.40
C GLY A 151 0.60 -1.48 -6.82
N ALA A 152 0.10 -1.56 -8.08
CA ALA A 152 -0.56 -2.77 -8.58
C ALA A 152 0.25 -4.05 -8.31
N GLN A 153 1.58 -3.98 -8.48
CA GLN A 153 2.46 -5.13 -8.20
C GLN A 153 2.47 -5.55 -6.72
N ILE A 154 2.43 -4.58 -5.79
CA ILE A 154 2.37 -4.86 -4.36
C ILE A 154 1.02 -5.47 -4.00
N MET A 155 -0.07 -4.87 -4.47
CA MET A 155 -1.43 -5.38 -4.23
C MET A 155 -1.58 -6.82 -4.74
N GLN A 156 -1.12 -7.08 -5.96
CA GLN A 156 -1.16 -8.41 -6.56
C GLN A 156 -0.31 -9.41 -5.78
N CYS A 157 0.92 -9.06 -5.37
CA CYS A 157 1.79 -9.91 -4.57
C CYS A 157 1.11 -10.30 -3.25
N PHE A 158 0.57 -9.34 -2.50
CA PHE A 158 -0.10 -9.61 -1.23
C PHE A 158 -1.32 -10.53 -1.38
N LEU A 159 -2.10 -10.39 -2.47
CA LEU A 159 -3.22 -11.28 -2.75
C LEU A 159 -2.75 -12.68 -3.18
N GLN A 160 -1.75 -12.78 -4.06
CA GLN A 160 -1.19 -14.06 -4.51
C GLN A 160 -0.60 -14.88 -3.38
N GLU A 161 0.07 -14.22 -2.43
CA GLU A 161 0.67 -14.85 -1.24
C GLU A 161 -0.33 -15.05 -0.08
N LYS A 162 -1.62 -14.68 -0.27
CA LYS A 162 -2.69 -14.78 0.75
C LYS A 162 -2.34 -14.05 2.06
N LEU A 163 -1.71 -12.90 1.93
CA LEU A 163 -1.27 -12.08 3.06
C LEU A 163 -2.28 -11.01 3.48
N VAL A 164 -3.37 -10.87 2.73
CA VAL A 164 -4.45 -9.90 3.00
C VAL A 164 -5.49 -10.53 3.90
N ASP A 165 -5.88 -9.81 4.96
CA ASP A 165 -6.95 -10.22 5.87
C ASP A 165 -8.28 -9.53 5.53
N ARG A 166 -8.24 -8.22 5.17
CA ARG A 166 -9.40 -7.40 4.84
C ARG A 166 -9.18 -6.64 3.54
N VAL A 167 -10.24 -6.44 2.79
CA VAL A 167 -10.24 -5.63 1.55
C VAL A 167 -11.23 -4.49 1.69
N VAL A 168 -10.85 -3.29 1.23
CA VAL A 168 -11.73 -2.11 1.11
C VAL A 168 -11.48 -1.48 -0.25
N ILE A 169 -12.42 -1.63 -1.17
CA ILE A 169 -12.31 -1.15 -2.56
C ILE A 169 -13.30 -0.02 -2.79
N THR A 170 -12.82 1.11 -3.27
CA THR A 170 -13.66 2.19 -3.81
C THR A 170 -13.87 1.98 -5.30
N ILE A 171 -15.10 1.87 -5.75
CA ILE A 171 -15.48 1.78 -7.16
C ILE A 171 -16.07 3.11 -7.58
N ALA A 172 -15.34 3.86 -8.38
CA ALA A 172 -15.79 5.11 -8.96
C ALA A 172 -16.65 4.87 -10.21
N PRO A 173 -17.74 5.64 -10.42
CA PRO A 173 -18.74 5.38 -11.47
C PRO A 173 -18.29 5.86 -12.87
N LEU A 174 -17.12 5.39 -13.32
CA LEU A 174 -16.57 5.71 -14.64
C LEU A 174 -15.82 4.54 -15.26
N PHE A 175 -15.60 4.59 -16.56
CA PHE A 175 -14.74 3.67 -17.31
C PHE A 175 -13.44 4.39 -17.70
N VAL A 176 -12.30 3.76 -17.49
CA VAL A 176 -10.97 4.32 -17.80
C VAL A 176 -10.28 3.58 -18.93
N GLY A 177 -10.44 2.26 -19.03
CA GLY A 177 -9.78 1.43 -20.05
C GLY A 177 -8.26 1.39 -19.89
N GLY A 178 -7.77 1.43 -18.65
CA GLY A 178 -6.36 1.57 -18.33
C GLY A 178 -5.75 0.39 -17.57
N LEU A 179 -4.73 0.68 -16.75
CA LEU A 179 -4.03 -0.30 -15.91
C LEU A 179 -4.96 -0.84 -14.83
N LYS A 180 -5.07 -2.15 -14.73
CA LYS A 180 -5.87 -2.84 -13.70
C LYS A 180 -5.14 -2.87 -12.36
N ALA A 181 -5.92 -2.84 -11.26
CA ALA A 181 -5.38 -3.06 -9.92
C ALA A 181 -4.79 -4.46 -9.78
N ILE A 182 -5.51 -5.45 -10.29
CA ILE A 182 -5.17 -6.87 -10.26
C ILE A 182 -5.26 -7.42 -11.69
N GLU A 183 -4.16 -7.96 -12.19
CA GLU A 183 -4.09 -8.52 -13.55
C GLU A 183 -4.41 -10.01 -13.55
N SER A 184 -3.86 -10.76 -12.57
CA SER A 184 -4.08 -12.21 -12.49
C SER A 184 -3.91 -12.72 -11.07
N LEU A 185 -4.71 -13.73 -10.72
CA LEU A 185 -4.57 -14.48 -9.48
C LEU A 185 -4.51 -15.97 -9.84
N PRO A 186 -3.75 -16.79 -9.08
CA PRO A 186 -3.65 -18.24 -9.34
C PRO A 186 -4.96 -18.97 -9.09
N GLU A 187 -5.83 -18.43 -8.25
CA GLU A 187 -7.14 -18.95 -7.88
C GLU A 187 -8.13 -17.84 -7.54
N ASN A 188 -9.41 -18.17 -7.48
CA ASN A 188 -10.43 -17.23 -7.02
C ASN A 188 -10.33 -17.00 -5.50
N LEU A 189 -10.32 -15.74 -5.10
CA LEU A 189 -10.42 -15.34 -3.70
C LEU A 189 -11.84 -14.85 -3.41
N HIS A 190 -12.47 -15.42 -2.39
CA HIS A 190 -13.84 -15.10 -2.01
C HIS A 190 -13.86 -14.27 -0.72
N LEU A 191 -14.50 -13.11 -0.78
CA LEU A 191 -14.72 -12.29 0.41
C LEU A 191 -15.87 -12.86 1.24
N ARG A 192 -15.73 -12.79 2.56
CA ARG A 192 -16.76 -13.09 3.57
C ARG A 192 -17.22 -11.79 4.22
N ASP A 193 -18.40 -11.81 4.82
CA ASP A 193 -18.98 -10.66 5.55
C ASP A 193 -18.93 -9.36 4.73
N VAL A 194 -19.32 -9.48 3.46
CA VAL A 194 -19.21 -8.39 2.50
C VAL A 194 -20.24 -7.30 2.80
N THR A 195 -19.77 -6.06 2.82
CA THR A 195 -20.62 -4.87 2.92
C THR A 195 -20.47 -4.01 1.67
N TYR A 196 -21.57 -3.38 1.28
CA TYR A 196 -21.64 -2.43 0.16
C TYR A 196 -22.17 -1.12 0.70
N THR A 197 -21.39 -0.06 0.59
CA THR A 197 -21.75 1.27 1.11
C THR A 197 -21.60 2.30 0.02
N GLN A 198 -22.64 3.06 -0.26
CA GLN A 198 -22.54 4.21 -1.17
C GLN A 198 -22.02 5.42 -0.42
N VAL A 199 -20.99 6.08 -0.96
CA VAL A 199 -20.39 7.30 -0.40
C VAL A 199 -20.28 8.34 -1.51
N GLY A 200 -21.20 9.28 -1.55
CA GLY A 200 -21.37 10.15 -2.71
C GLY A 200 -21.79 9.33 -3.93
N ASP A 201 -21.05 9.45 -5.01
CA ASP A 201 -21.26 8.67 -6.23
C ASP A 201 -20.47 7.35 -6.26
N ASP A 202 -19.53 7.15 -5.31
CA ASP A 202 -18.70 5.96 -5.24
C ASP A 202 -19.41 4.81 -4.51
N LEU A 203 -19.11 3.57 -4.91
CA LEU A 203 -19.50 2.36 -4.21
C LEU A 203 -18.27 1.79 -3.47
N ILE A 204 -18.39 1.62 -2.15
CA ILE A 204 -17.38 0.99 -1.32
C ILE A 204 -17.74 -0.47 -1.11
N VAL A 205 -16.83 -1.37 -1.46
CA VAL A 205 -16.94 -2.81 -1.17
C VAL A 205 -15.92 -3.16 -0.11
N SER A 206 -16.36 -3.71 1.03
CA SER A 206 -15.48 -4.17 2.11
C SER A 206 -15.83 -5.60 2.50
N GLY A 207 -14.81 -6.41 2.82
CA GLY A 207 -14.99 -7.79 3.26
C GLY A 207 -13.67 -8.41 3.73
N TRP A 208 -13.73 -9.65 4.20
CA TRP A 208 -12.61 -10.40 4.75
C TRP A 208 -12.22 -11.58 3.83
N LEU A 209 -10.93 -11.87 3.72
CA LEU A 209 -10.41 -13.05 3.02
C LEU A 209 -10.16 -14.22 3.96
#